data_445518a3c283e0326e247da4b2d42031
#
_entry.id   445518a3c283e0326e247da4b2d42031
#
_cell.length_a   1.000
_cell.length_b   1.000
_cell.length_c   1.000
_cell.angle_alpha   90.00
_cell.angle_beta   90.00
_cell.angle_gamma   90.00
#
_symmetry.space_group_name_H-M   'P 1'
#
loop_
_entity.id
_entity.type
_entity.pdbx_description
1 polymer ?
#
loop_
_entity_poly.entity_id
_entity_poly.type
_entity_poly.pdbx_seq_one_letter_code
_entity_poly.pdbx_strand_id
1 'polypeptide(L)'
;MNKKIASVPNEEVSFSSDFVACRPGDGGCDELDERLSHSWLRVGIAAVFAGQGMALSLALSMTPPEFGTGAYWILHGGLAFSALAVMLFLGGPLFRATFAMARERRLSIEGLFCLSLLGAFFGSLAGSLTGSGSVYYEVVSIVVAIYTVGRMLGERSQARALTERDRLRERFDQAEVRRDSKWEWVGLEAISPGDRVRVGPGTAFAVDGQVLSGEGYVRETAMTGEPLPVVRRVGDWVKAGTWSMDGDFEVAVSASTGARELDVILQKVGSFGGRPSEMQALANRLIAWFLPVVAGTSGLTALYWALAAGWVDAVLNSMAVLLVACPCALGLATPVAVWQSLFRLAKLGLVSRDGALVDALAETQHIFFDKTGTLSEGVFRVTEFWLDPHWRERRQELCDTIYGVEARLEHPVARSLVAYLEENCPDGGAACEGLRLVPGKGVAANTSIGRIQIGECDLCPEIDPMAAQLQLRETSGKRVYVFLEGRLVALAVLQERLREGISGLLRELNELGVEVSVLTGDSNPEISLPENVTLKAGCSAEEKEQVVRAAVQAGARPLVVGDGINDVSAMSAAVASISMRSGAPLAQSAAAAVVTDDRIACLPGAILLSRSTRQRLRGNLYYA
;
A
#
# COMPACT_ATOMS: atom_id res chain seq x y z
N MET A 1 -39.30 0.58 -26.11
CA MET A 1 -39.81 1.04 -24.81
C MET A 1 -38.60 1.12 -23.85
N ASN A 2 -37.87 2.25 -23.91
CA ASN A 2 -36.67 2.51 -23.15
C ASN A 2 -37.06 3.02 -21.75
N LYS A 3 -36.82 2.25 -20.71
CA LYS A 3 -36.81 2.78 -19.32
C LYS A 3 -35.38 3.12 -18.93
N LYS A 4 -35.11 4.41 -18.82
CA LYS A 4 -33.94 4.97 -18.17
C LYS A 4 -33.85 4.43 -16.73
N ILE A 5 -32.81 3.69 -16.41
CA ILE A 5 -32.42 3.38 -15.04
C ILE A 5 -31.71 4.64 -14.53
N ALA A 6 -32.34 5.32 -13.61
CA ALA A 6 -31.77 6.47 -12.91
C ALA A 6 -30.55 6.00 -12.10
N SER A 7 -29.42 6.65 -12.34
CA SER A 7 -28.22 6.52 -11.55
C SER A 7 -28.50 7.03 -10.12
N VAL A 8 -28.49 6.12 -9.14
CA VAL A 8 -28.47 6.46 -7.73
C VAL A 8 -27.09 7.06 -7.42
N PRO A 9 -27.00 8.24 -6.79
CA PRO A 9 -25.72 8.81 -6.40
C PRO A 9 -25.03 7.88 -5.40
N ASN A 10 -23.74 7.59 -5.63
CA ASN A 10 -22.85 7.00 -4.65
C ASN A 10 -22.63 8.02 -3.52
N GLU A 11 -23.51 8.06 -2.56
CA GLU A 11 -23.25 8.75 -1.31
C GLU A 11 -22.31 7.88 -0.47
N GLU A 12 -21.05 8.27 -0.44
CA GLU A 12 -20.04 7.79 0.49
C GLU A 12 -20.57 7.87 1.90
N VAL A 13 -20.65 6.72 2.57
CA VAL A 13 -20.80 6.68 4.02
C VAL A 13 -19.48 7.18 4.59
N SER A 14 -19.37 8.50 4.75
CA SER A 14 -18.25 9.09 5.47
C SER A 14 -18.41 8.71 6.94
N PHE A 15 -17.61 7.76 7.40
CA PHE A 15 -17.28 7.70 8.81
C PHE A 15 -16.62 9.03 9.14
N SER A 16 -17.24 9.79 10.06
CA SER A 16 -16.74 11.09 10.50
C SER A 16 -15.30 10.92 10.97
N SER A 17 -14.39 11.36 10.15
CA SER A 17 -12.97 11.44 10.44
C SER A 17 -12.69 12.70 11.24
N ASP A 18 -13.05 12.70 12.53
CA ASP A 18 -12.46 13.63 13.50
C ASP A 18 -11.07 13.11 13.94
N PHE A 19 -10.34 12.49 13.02
CA PHE A 19 -8.94 12.18 13.20
C PHE A 19 -8.11 13.34 12.66
N VAL A 20 -7.60 14.15 13.56
CA VAL A 20 -6.49 15.06 13.31
C VAL A 20 -5.34 14.22 12.77
N ALA A 21 -5.02 14.41 11.49
CA ALA A 21 -3.84 13.80 10.88
C ALA A 21 -2.61 14.25 11.69
N CYS A 22 -1.86 13.32 12.25
CA CYS A 22 -0.61 13.62 12.92
C CYS A 22 0.35 14.24 11.90
N ARG A 23 0.73 15.51 12.10
CA ARG A 23 1.81 16.13 11.33
C ARG A 23 3.14 15.59 11.88
N PRO A 24 4.07 15.16 11.02
CA PRO A 24 5.42 14.84 11.44
C PRO A 24 6.11 16.13 11.92
N GLY A 25 6.68 16.06 13.12
CA GLY A 25 7.31 17.21 13.79
C GLY A 25 6.62 17.71 15.05
N ASP A 26 5.31 17.44 15.23
CA ASP A 26 4.53 17.83 16.42
C ASP A 26 4.37 16.62 17.36
N GLY A 27 5.33 15.97 17.90
CA GLY A 27 5.15 14.94 18.97
C GLY A 27 3.97 13.95 18.83
N GLY A 28 3.28 13.93 17.70
CA GLY A 28 1.99 13.27 17.49
C GLY A 28 2.01 11.74 17.58
N CYS A 29 3.18 11.11 17.35
CA CYS A 29 3.30 9.66 17.52
C CYS A 29 3.39 9.29 19.01
N ASP A 30 4.07 10.10 19.82
CA ASP A 30 4.15 9.90 21.26
C ASP A 30 2.79 10.19 21.90
N GLU A 31 2.08 11.19 21.43
CA GLU A 31 0.71 11.52 21.88
C GLU A 31 -0.30 10.42 21.49
N LEU A 32 -0.10 9.74 20.35
CA LEU A 32 -0.94 8.62 19.93
C LEU A 32 -0.69 7.36 20.78
N ASP A 33 0.58 7.05 21.08
CA ASP A 33 0.93 5.94 21.97
C ASP A 33 0.51 6.23 23.42
N GLU A 34 0.57 7.46 23.86
CA GLU A 34 0.09 7.89 25.18
C GLU A 34 -1.46 7.80 25.25
N ARG A 35 -2.18 8.24 24.25
CA ARG A 35 -3.65 8.07 24.13
C ARG A 35 -4.05 6.60 24.08
N LEU A 36 -3.30 5.75 23.39
CA LEU A 36 -3.54 4.30 23.33
C LEU A 36 -3.27 3.63 24.67
N SER A 37 -2.21 4.01 25.39
CA SER A 37 -1.91 3.48 26.73
C SER A 37 -3.00 3.85 27.74
N HIS A 38 -3.45 5.10 27.73
CA HIS A 38 -4.60 5.55 28.54
C HIS A 38 -5.90 4.81 28.19
N SER A 39 -6.11 4.45 26.93
CA SER A 39 -7.29 3.69 26.52
C SER A 39 -7.26 2.26 27.03
N TRP A 40 -6.11 1.59 27.05
CA TRP A 40 -5.96 0.26 27.63
C TRP A 40 -6.16 0.24 29.14
N LEU A 41 -5.68 1.28 29.84
CA LEU A 41 -5.95 1.45 31.27
C LEU A 41 -7.44 1.57 31.56
N ARG A 42 -8.17 2.36 30.77
CA ARG A 42 -9.63 2.48 30.87
C ARG A 42 -10.35 1.16 30.64
N VAL A 43 -9.92 0.39 29.63
CA VAL A 43 -10.46 -0.96 29.36
C VAL A 43 -10.18 -1.91 30.54
N GLY A 44 -8.97 -1.86 31.09
CA GLY A 44 -8.60 -2.68 32.27
C GLY A 44 -9.47 -2.36 33.49
N ILE A 45 -9.67 -1.08 33.79
CA ILE A 45 -10.53 -0.63 34.90
C ILE A 45 -11.97 -1.09 34.66
N ALA A 46 -12.50 -0.92 33.44
CA ALA A 46 -13.87 -1.34 33.12
C ALA A 46 -14.05 -2.85 33.12
N ALA A 47 -13.04 -3.63 32.75
CA ALA A 47 -13.07 -5.09 32.88
C ALA A 47 -13.18 -5.55 34.34
N VAL A 48 -12.54 -4.83 35.26
CA VAL A 48 -12.68 -5.07 36.71
C VAL A 48 -14.12 -4.78 37.17
N PHE A 49 -14.69 -3.64 36.79
CA PHE A 49 -16.07 -3.31 37.14
C PHE A 49 -17.08 -4.27 36.50
N ALA A 50 -16.88 -4.68 35.25
CA ALA A 50 -17.73 -5.67 34.59
C ALA A 50 -17.66 -7.06 35.28
N GLY A 51 -16.46 -7.48 35.68
CA GLY A 51 -16.23 -8.72 36.44
C GLY A 51 -16.89 -8.68 37.82
N GLN A 52 -16.79 -7.56 38.54
CA GLN A 52 -17.50 -7.36 39.79
C GLN A 52 -19.02 -7.38 39.61
N GLY A 53 -19.53 -6.71 38.57
CA GLY A 53 -20.95 -6.72 38.23
C GLY A 53 -21.47 -8.14 37.97
N MET A 54 -20.69 -8.94 37.23
CA MET A 54 -21.03 -10.33 36.94
C MET A 54 -21.07 -11.20 38.21
N ALA A 55 -20.10 -11.02 39.12
CA ALA A 55 -20.06 -11.73 40.39
C ALA A 55 -21.24 -11.34 41.32
N LEU A 56 -21.57 -10.05 41.37
CA LEU A 56 -22.72 -9.55 42.15
C LEU A 56 -24.06 -10.00 41.54
N SER A 57 -24.21 -10.05 40.23
CA SER A 57 -25.39 -10.54 39.54
C SER A 57 -25.61 -12.04 39.81
N LEU A 58 -24.51 -12.82 39.79
CA LEU A 58 -24.57 -14.24 40.14
C LEU A 58 -24.99 -14.42 41.59
N ALA A 59 -24.45 -13.65 42.53
CA ALA A 59 -24.86 -13.69 43.94
C ALA A 59 -26.34 -13.34 44.11
N LEU A 60 -26.82 -12.33 43.38
CA LEU A 60 -28.24 -11.92 43.38
C LEU A 60 -29.16 -13.05 42.85
N SER A 61 -28.72 -13.78 41.83
CA SER A 61 -29.49 -14.88 41.24
C SER A 61 -29.53 -16.12 42.12
N MET A 62 -28.49 -16.38 42.91
CA MET A 62 -28.40 -17.57 43.80
C MET A 62 -29.14 -17.34 45.13
N THR A 63 -29.08 -16.16 45.70
CA THR A 63 -29.67 -15.80 46.98
C THR A 63 -30.28 -14.40 46.91
N PRO A 64 -31.51 -14.26 46.33
CA PRO A 64 -32.14 -12.95 46.22
C PRO A 64 -32.49 -12.40 47.61
N PRO A 65 -31.98 -11.23 47.98
CA PRO A 65 -32.33 -10.58 49.27
C PRO A 65 -33.76 -10.06 49.24
N GLU A 66 -34.41 -10.06 50.39
CA GLU A 66 -35.74 -9.50 50.53
C GLU A 66 -35.75 -7.98 50.22
N PHE A 67 -36.80 -7.53 49.52
CA PHE A 67 -36.97 -6.12 49.12
C PHE A 67 -36.94 -5.20 50.36
N GLY A 68 -36.21 -4.10 50.27
CA GLY A 68 -36.10 -3.09 51.35
C GLY A 68 -35.02 -3.41 52.39
N THR A 69 -34.35 -4.54 52.34
CA THR A 69 -33.25 -4.89 53.25
C THR A 69 -31.98 -4.11 52.87
N GLY A 70 -31.06 -3.89 53.86
CA GLY A 70 -29.77 -3.25 53.59
C GLY A 70 -28.94 -4.04 52.55
N ALA A 71 -29.00 -5.39 52.57
CA ALA A 71 -28.32 -6.25 51.60
C ALA A 71 -28.88 -6.02 50.18
N TYR A 72 -30.19 -5.86 50.03
CA TYR A 72 -30.84 -5.55 48.76
C TYR A 72 -30.29 -4.26 48.15
N TRP A 73 -30.25 -3.17 48.89
CA TRP A 73 -29.79 -1.87 48.40
C TRP A 73 -28.29 -1.85 48.10
N ILE A 74 -27.49 -2.55 48.90
CA ILE A 74 -26.05 -2.64 48.66
C ILE A 74 -25.76 -3.40 47.36
N LEU A 75 -26.43 -4.54 47.11
CA LEU A 75 -26.21 -5.34 45.89
C LEU A 75 -26.71 -4.63 44.64
N HIS A 76 -27.97 -4.13 44.64
CA HIS A 76 -28.53 -3.41 43.49
C HIS A 76 -27.81 -2.08 43.25
N GLY A 77 -27.45 -1.36 44.29
CA GLY A 77 -26.68 -0.11 44.21
C GLY A 77 -25.26 -0.35 43.66
N GLY A 78 -24.61 -1.41 44.10
CA GLY A 78 -23.29 -1.83 43.58
C GLY A 78 -23.30 -2.19 42.10
N LEU A 79 -24.35 -2.93 41.66
CA LEU A 79 -24.56 -3.26 40.26
C LEU A 79 -24.83 -2.03 39.40
N ALA A 80 -25.73 -1.15 39.85
CA ALA A 80 -26.04 0.09 39.16
C ALA A 80 -24.82 1.03 39.05
N PHE A 81 -24.05 1.15 40.13
CA PHE A 81 -22.80 1.93 40.15
C PHE A 81 -21.75 1.36 39.18
N SER A 82 -21.58 0.04 39.18
CA SER A 82 -20.65 -0.64 38.28
C SER A 82 -21.02 -0.41 36.80
N ALA A 83 -22.29 -0.59 36.44
CA ALA A 83 -22.76 -0.35 35.06
C ALA A 83 -22.61 1.11 34.66
N LEU A 84 -22.96 2.06 35.55
CA LEU A 84 -22.80 3.50 35.30
C LEU A 84 -21.31 3.87 35.12
N ALA A 85 -20.44 3.35 35.96
CA ALA A 85 -19.01 3.56 35.85
C ALA A 85 -18.48 3.10 34.48
N VAL A 86 -18.82 1.88 34.04
CA VAL A 86 -18.42 1.37 32.73
C VAL A 86 -18.97 2.22 31.59
N MET A 87 -20.23 2.65 31.67
CA MET A 87 -20.83 3.55 30.67
C MET A 87 -20.12 4.90 30.60
N LEU A 88 -19.72 5.49 31.72
CA LEU A 88 -19.02 6.78 31.75
C LEU A 88 -17.57 6.66 31.26
N PHE A 89 -16.84 5.62 31.66
CA PHE A 89 -15.43 5.46 31.29
C PHE A 89 -15.24 5.00 29.84
N LEU A 90 -16.10 4.12 29.33
CA LEU A 90 -15.96 3.51 28.00
C LEU A 90 -17.04 3.95 27.00
N GLY A 91 -18.22 4.35 27.45
CA GLY A 91 -19.34 4.69 26.57
C GLY A 91 -19.20 6.00 25.80
N GLY A 92 -18.24 6.86 26.15
CA GLY A 92 -18.06 8.17 25.52
C GLY A 92 -17.98 8.15 23.99
N PRO A 93 -17.19 7.26 23.37
CA PRO A 93 -17.15 7.13 21.91
C PRO A 93 -18.48 6.68 21.30
N LEU A 94 -19.18 5.74 21.94
CA LEU A 94 -20.49 5.25 21.51
C LEU A 94 -21.54 6.34 21.52
N PHE A 95 -21.61 7.11 22.60
CA PHE A 95 -22.56 8.23 22.74
C PHE A 95 -22.30 9.33 21.71
N ARG A 96 -21.02 9.67 21.46
CA ARG A 96 -20.65 10.67 20.45
C ARG A 96 -21.04 10.22 19.05
N ALA A 97 -20.73 8.97 18.67
CA ALA A 97 -21.11 8.41 17.37
C ALA A 97 -22.63 8.40 17.19
N THR A 98 -23.37 7.96 18.22
CA THR A 98 -24.84 7.97 18.21
C THR A 98 -25.41 9.37 18.03
N PHE A 99 -24.88 10.36 18.75
CA PHE A 99 -25.34 11.75 18.66
C PHE A 99 -25.06 12.36 17.27
N ALA A 100 -23.87 12.09 16.69
CA ALA A 100 -23.53 12.55 15.35
C ALA A 100 -24.51 11.98 14.30
N MET A 101 -24.77 10.68 14.32
CA MET A 101 -25.69 10.01 13.38
C MET A 101 -27.16 10.39 13.59
N ALA A 102 -27.57 10.59 14.85
CA ALA A 102 -28.92 11.07 15.17
C ALA A 102 -29.18 12.48 14.58
N ARG A 103 -28.14 13.33 14.56
CA ARG A 103 -28.21 14.66 13.93
C ARG A 103 -28.44 14.58 12.43
N GLU A 104 -27.90 13.54 11.77
CA GLU A 104 -28.10 13.24 10.35
C GLU A 104 -29.41 12.50 10.05
N ARG A 105 -30.24 12.22 11.07
CA ARG A 105 -31.48 11.43 10.99
C ARG A 105 -31.29 10.03 10.38
N ARG A 106 -30.12 9.42 10.58
CA ARG A 106 -29.81 8.07 10.11
C ARG A 106 -29.87 7.08 11.28
N LEU A 107 -30.54 5.94 11.06
CA LEU A 107 -30.49 4.81 12.00
C LEU A 107 -29.11 4.17 11.90
N SER A 108 -28.42 4.04 13.03
CA SER A 108 -27.12 3.41 13.12
C SER A 108 -27.14 2.26 14.13
N ILE A 109 -26.17 1.35 14.00
CA ILE A 109 -25.95 0.26 14.96
C ILE A 109 -25.67 0.87 16.34
N GLU A 110 -24.83 1.91 16.39
CA GLU A 110 -24.48 2.62 17.61
C GLU A 110 -25.70 3.23 18.27
N GLY A 111 -26.65 3.72 17.47
CA GLY A 111 -27.92 4.27 17.98
C GLY A 111 -28.78 3.21 18.64
N LEU A 112 -28.92 2.03 18.02
CA LEU A 112 -29.66 0.90 18.62
C LEU A 112 -28.96 0.35 19.87
N PHE A 113 -27.61 0.26 19.84
CA PHE A 113 -26.83 -0.12 21.01
C PHE A 113 -27.06 0.87 22.16
N CYS A 114 -26.97 2.16 21.88
CA CYS A 114 -27.19 3.20 22.88
C CYS A 114 -28.60 3.13 23.48
N LEU A 115 -29.61 2.98 22.62
CA LEU A 115 -31.01 2.85 23.07
C LEU A 115 -31.20 1.60 23.94
N SER A 116 -30.66 0.47 23.51
CA SER A 116 -30.68 -0.81 24.23
C SER A 116 -30.00 -0.72 25.60
N LEU A 117 -28.79 -0.11 25.64
CA LEU A 117 -28.01 0.06 26.87
C LEU A 117 -28.74 1.02 27.86
N LEU A 118 -29.24 2.14 27.38
CA LEU A 118 -29.99 3.08 28.20
C LEU A 118 -31.28 2.45 28.71
N GLY A 119 -32.02 1.72 27.86
CA GLY A 119 -33.23 1.03 28.24
C GLY A 119 -32.95 -0.09 29.24
N ALA A 120 -31.90 -0.91 29.05
CA ALA A 120 -31.50 -1.93 30.00
C ALA A 120 -31.09 -1.32 31.37
N PHE A 121 -30.35 -0.22 31.35
CA PHE A 121 -29.93 0.48 32.58
C PHE A 121 -31.13 1.06 33.33
N PHE A 122 -31.97 1.87 32.66
CA PHE A 122 -33.12 2.50 33.28
C PHE A 122 -34.23 1.49 33.64
N GLY A 123 -34.45 0.45 32.84
CA GLY A 123 -35.34 -0.65 33.13
C GLY A 123 -34.92 -1.41 34.39
N SER A 124 -33.60 -1.74 34.50
CA SER A 124 -33.05 -2.35 35.69
C SER A 124 -33.14 -1.44 36.93
N LEU A 125 -32.95 -0.14 36.75
CA LEU A 125 -33.09 0.84 37.84
C LEU A 125 -34.53 0.88 38.32
N ALA A 126 -35.52 0.94 37.42
CA ALA A 126 -36.93 0.91 37.78
C ALA A 126 -37.30 -0.40 38.49
N GLY A 127 -36.84 -1.56 37.99
CA GLY A 127 -37.02 -2.87 38.64
C GLY A 127 -36.42 -2.92 40.05
N SER A 128 -35.19 -2.35 40.22
CA SER A 128 -34.55 -2.25 41.52
C SER A 128 -35.31 -1.34 42.52
N LEU A 129 -35.93 -0.27 42.04
CA LEU A 129 -36.69 0.67 42.89
C LEU A 129 -38.07 0.11 43.25
N THR A 130 -38.71 -0.67 42.39
CA THR A 130 -40.04 -1.24 42.60
C THR A 130 -40.01 -2.61 43.26
N GLY A 131 -38.85 -3.21 43.39
CA GLY A 131 -38.71 -4.59 43.92
C GLY A 131 -39.27 -5.67 43.00
N SER A 132 -39.56 -5.32 41.74
CA SER A 132 -40.16 -6.23 40.77
C SER A 132 -39.39 -6.19 39.42
N GLY A 133 -39.23 -7.36 38.78
CA GLY A 133 -38.58 -7.45 37.49
C GLY A 133 -37.12 -7.90 37.53
N SER A 134 -36.60 -8.29 36.37
CA SER A 134 -35.22 -8.71 36.21
C SER A 134 -34.28 -7.49 36.03
N VAL A 135 -33.05 -7.59 36.51
CA VAL A 135 -32.01 -6.56 36.37
C VAL A 135 -30.95 -7.04 35.38
N TYR A 136 -30.48 -6.11 34.53
CA TYR A 136 -29.55 -6.40 33.40
C TYR A 136 -28.32 -5.49 33.44
N TYR A 137 -27.89 -5.03 34.62
CA TYR A 137 -26.74 -4.13 34.77
C TYR A 137 -25.44 -4.73 34.27
N GLU A 138 -25.20 -6.06 34.46
CA GLU A 138 -24.03 -6.76 33.98
C GLU A 138 -23.99 -6.83 32.45
N VAL A 139 -25.14 -6.98 31.81
CA VAL A 139 -25.23 -7.01 30.33
C VAL A 139 -24.78 -5.67 29.75
N VAL A 140 -25.20 -4.55 30.36
CA VAL A 140 -24.77 -3.20 29.96
C VAL A 140 -23.26 -3.10 30.02
N SER A 141 -22.64 -3.55 31.12
CA SER A 141 -21.18 -3.48 31.31
C SER A 141 -20.41 -4.32 30.29
N ILE A 142 -20.85 -5.55 30.04
CA ILE A 142 -20.20 -6.48 29.10
C ILE A 142 -20.30 -5.95 27.67
N VAL A 143 -21.47 -5.50 27.25
CA VAL A 143 -21.69 -5.02 25.87
C VAL A 143 -20.87 -3.76 25.58
N VAL A 144 -20.80 -2.79 26.52
CA VAL A 144 -19.96 -1.60 26.36
C VAL A 144 -18.48 -1.96 26.30
N ALA A 145 -18.03 -2.91 27.14
CA ALA A 145 -16.64 -3.37 27.13
C ALA A 145 -16.26 -4.03 25.80
N ILE A 146 -17.07 -4.97 25.30
CA ILE A 146 -16.84 -5.68 24.01
C ILE A 146 -16.82 -4.69 22.84
N TYR A 147 -17.80 -3.77 22.78
CA TYR A 147 -17.85 -2.74 21.75
C TYR A 147 -16.58 -1.88 21.72
N THR A 148 -16.14 -1.43 22.89
CA THR A 148 -14.96 -0.55 23.01
C THR A 148 -13.67 -1.28 22.61
N VAL A 149 -13.49 -2.51 23.05
CA VAL A 149 -12.34 -3.33 22.66
C VAL A 149 -12.31 -3.57 21.15
N GLY A 150 -13.44 -3.94 20.56
CA GLY A 150 -13.57 -4.15 19.12
C GLY A 150 -13.19 -2.91 18.30
N ARG A 151 -13.68 -1.75 18.73
CA ARG A 151 -13.36 -0.46 18.11
C ARG A 151 -11.87 -0.10 18.23
N MET A 152 -11.29 -0.25 19.41
CA MET A 152 -9.85 0.02 19.63
C MET A 152 -8.94 -0.83 18.75
N LEU A 153 -9.27 -2.11 18.57
CA LEU A 153 -8.52 -3.00 17.68
C LEU A 153 -8.58 -2.51 16.22
N GLY A 154 -9.72 -2.01 15.77
CA GLY A 154 -9.92 -1.42 14.44
C GLY A 154 -9.10 -0.15 14.23
N GLU A 155 -9.20 0.81 15.14
CA GLU A 155 -8.55 2.13 15.07
C GLU A 155 -7.01 2.03 15.08
N ARG A 156 -6.44 1.14 15.89
CA ARG A 156 -4.98 0.93 15.99
C ARG A 156 -4.35 0.46 14.69
N SER A 157 -5.05 -0.38 13.95
CA SER A 157 -4.58 -0.91 12.68
C SER A 157 -4.61 0.14 11.56
N GLN A 158 -5.60 1.01 11.58
CA GLN A 158 -5.76 2.08 10.60
C GLN A 158 -4.73 3.20 10.80
N ALA A 159 -4.45 3.59 12.05
CA ALA A 159 -3.49 4.64 12.37
C ALA A 159 -2.07 4.32 11.90
N ARG A 160 -1.60 3.08 12.08
CA ARG A 160 -0.27 2.64 11.62
C ARG A 160 -0.10 2.71 10.10
N ALA A 161 -1.16 2.47 9.34
CA ALA A 161 -1.12 2.52 7.88
C ALA A 161 -0.99 3.96 7.33
N LEU A 162 -1.49 4.96 8.05
CA LEU A 162 -1.45 6.38 7.64
C LEU A 162 -0.08 7.04 7.89
N THR A 163 0.61 6.68 8.97
CA THR A 163 1.90 7.28 9.35
C THR A 163 3.00 7.00 8.33
N GLU A 164 3.00 5.84 7.68
CA GLU A 164 4.00 5.48 6.66
C GLU A 164 3.83 6.28 5.36
N ARG A 165 2.59 6.64 5.02
CA ARG A 165 2.27 7.46 3.84
C ARG A 165 2.84 8.87 3.92
N ASP A 166 2.77 9.50 5.08
CA ASP A 166 3.17 10.89 5.25
C ASP A 166 4.71 11.04 5.22
N ARG A 167 5.45 10.04 5.71
CA ARG A 167 6.92 10.00 5.62
C ARG A 167 7.46 9.97 4.19
N LEU A 168 6.73 9.37 3.24
CA LEU A 168 7.16 9.31 1.84
C LEU A 168 6.97 10.65 1.12
N ARG A 169 6.00 11.46 1.56
CA ARG A 169 5.68 12.77 0.96
C ARG A 169 6.74 13.81 1.30
N GLU A 170 7.30 13.79 2.51
CA GLU A 170 8.25 14.78 3.02
C GLU A 170 9.55 14.90 2.21
N ARG A 171 9.98 13.82 1.53
CA ARG A 171 11.22 13.82 0.74
C ARG A 171 11.18 14.69 -0.51
N PHE A 172 10.00 15.13 -0.94
CA PHE A 172 9.79 15.90 -2.17
C PHE A 172 9.13 17.27 -1.90
N ASP A 173 9.09 17.70 -0.65
CA ASP A 173 8.33 18.90 -0.26
C ASP A 173 9.18 20.17 -0.14
N GLN A 174 10.47 20.11 -0.46
CA GLN A 174 11.38 21.27 -0.42
C GLN A 174 12.26 21.33 -1.67
N ALA A 175 12.59 22.54 -2.11
CA ALA A 175 13.53 22.78 -3.19
C ALA A 175 14.34 24.06 -2.96
N GLU A 176 15.54 24.11 -3.54
CA GLU A 176 16.41 25.27 -3.51
C GLU A 176 16.03 26.22 -4.66
N VAL A 177 15.40 27.35 -4.32
CA VAL A 177 14.86 28.33 -5.28
C VAL A 177 15.70 29.59 -5.29
N ARG A 178 15.89 30.19 -6.47
CA ARG A 178 16.58 31.45 -6.63
C ARG A 178 15.65 32.64 -6.35
N ARG A 179 15.92 33.39 -5.25
CA ARG A 179 15.25 34.65 -4.92
C ARG A 179 16.28 35.76 -4.72
N ASP A 180 16.06 36.89 -5.32
CA ASP A 180 16.94 38.07 -5.18
C ASP A 180 18.45 37.75 -5.33
N SER A 181 18.81 36.89 -6.30
CA SER A 181 20.19 36.42 -6.57
C SER A 181 20.80 35.49 -5.51
N LYS A 182 20.05 35.02 -4.53
CA LYS A 182 20.46 33.99 -3.56
C LYS A 182 19.66 32.72 -3.72
N TRP A 183 20.26 31.60 -3.34
CA TRP A 183 19.61 30.31 -3.29
C TRP A 183 19.08 30.09 -1.89
N GLU A 184 17.80 29.77 -1.78
CA GLU A 184 17.11 29.51 -0.50
C GLU A 184 16.26 28.23 -0.58
N TRP A 185 16.31 27.41 0.46
CA TRP A 185 15.42 26.26 0.60
C TRP A 185 14.03 26.72 0.98
N VAL A 186 13.04 26.42 0.16
CA VAL A 186 11.64 26.76 0.40
C VAL A 186 10.75 25.55 0.24
N GLY A 187 9.63 25.56 0.95
CA GLY A 187 8.59 24.55 0.77
C GLY A 187 7.96 24.68 -0.62
N LEU A 188 7.50 23.58 -1.18
CA LEU A 188 6.89 23.52 -2.51
C LEU A 188 5.70 24.48 -2.69
N GLU A 189 4.94 24.74 -1.61
CA GLU A 189 3.80 25.67 -1.65
C GLU A 189 4.20 27.12 -1.98
N ALA A 190 5.48 27.45 -1.78
CA ALA A 190 6.02 28.77 -2.03
C ALA A 190 6.66 28.90 -3.44
N ILE A 191 6.62 27.84 -4.26
CA ILE A 191 7.21 27.79 -5.61
C ILE A 191 6.12 28.03 -6.64
N SER A 192 6.40 28.92 -7.58
CA SER A 192 5.49 29.29 -8.67
C SER A 192 6.07 28.95 -10.04
N PRO A 193 5.22 28.70 -11.06
CA PRO A 193 5.69 28.57 -12.43
C PRO A 193 6.50 29.79 -12.85
N GLY A 194 7.66 29.55 -13.45
CA GLY A 194 8.64 30.58 -13.84
C GLY A 194 9.79 30.78 -12.83
N ASP A 195 9.68 30.24 -11.60
CA ASP A 195 10.79 30.24 -10.65
C ASP A 195 11.95 29.38 -11.15
N ARG A 196 13.15 29.64 -10.63
CA ARG A 196 14.35 28.87 -10.95
C ARG A 196 14.75 28.03 -9.75
N VAL A 197 14.82 26.71 -9.97
CA VAL A 197 15.16 25.72 -8.97
C VAL A 197 16.52 25.11 -9.28
N ARG A 198 17.37 24.97 -8.26
CA ARG A 198 18.63 24.23 -8.36
C ARG A 198 18.47 22.81 -7.86
N VAL A 199 19.03 21.86 -8.62
CA VAL A 199 19.06 20.46 -8.28
C VAL A 199 20.48 19.94 -8.42
N GLY A 200 21.14 19.71 -7.29
CA GLY A 200 22.52 19.21 -7.25
C GLY A 200 22.62 17.70 -7.43
N PRO A 201 23.85 17.17 -7.56
CA PRO A 201 24.09 15.72 -7.63
C PRO A 201 23.51 14.98 -6.41
N GLY A 202 22.89 13.82 -6.65
CA GLY A 202 22.28 13.00 -5.61
C GLY A 202 20.97 13.55 -5.04
N THR A 203 20.40 14.65 -5.63
CA THR A 203 19.14 15.23 -5.16
C THR A 203 17.99 14.95 -6.13
N ALA A 204 16.77 15.00 -5.61
CA ALA A 204 15.56 14.79 -6.40
C ALA A 204 15.06 16.10 -7.02
N PHE A 205 14.49 16.00 -8.22
CA PHE A 205 13.71 17.08 -8.80
C PHE A 205 12.36 17.17 -8.08
N ALA A 206 12.11 18.29 -7.42
CA ALA A 206 10.88 18.53 -6.68
C ALA A 206 9.77 19.15 -7.54
N VAL A 207 10.10 19.63 -8.75
CA VAL A 207 9.22 20.36 -9.68
C VAL A 207 9.33 19.79 -11.08
N ASP A 208 8.28 19.98 -11.89
CA ASP A 208 8.36 19.75 -13.33
C ASP A 208 8.88 21.02 -14.00
N GLY A 209 9.81 20.88 -14.96
CA GLY A 209 10.38 22.05 -15.62
C GLY A 209 11.34 21.75 -16.74
N GLN A 210 11.89 22.81 -17.33
CA GLN A 210 12.86 22.74 -18.40
C GLN A 210 14.25 23.11 -17.88
N VAL A 211 15.26 22.35 -18.24
CA VAL A 211 16.66 22.61 -17.87
C VAL A 211 17.16 23.89 -18.51
N LEU A 212 17.57 24.86 -17.70
CA LEU A 212 18.17 26.13 -18.14
C LEU A 212 19.69 26.05 -18.22
N SER A 213 20.33 25.34 -17.31
CA SER A 213 21.77 25.11 -17.29
C SER A 213 22.09 23.78 -16.63
N GLY A 214 23.25 23.21 -16.99
CA GLY A 214 23.71 21.90 -16.51
C GLY A 214 23.45 20.78 -17.52
N GLU A 215 24.20 19.72 -17.37
CA GLU A 215 23.95 18.43 -18.02
C GLU A 215 24.41 17.31 -17.09
N GLY A 216 23.77 16.14 -17.20
CA GLY A 216 24.14 14.98 -16.40
C GLY A 216 23.15 13.84 -16.54
N TYR A 217 23.45 12.76 -15.86
CA TYR A 217 22.56 11.61 -15.77
C TYR A 217 21.43 11.87 -14.78
N VAL A 218 20.22 11.68 -15.24
CA VAL A 218 19.01 11.75 -14.45
C VAL A 218 18.40 10.36 -14.37
N ARG A 219 18.24 9.83 -13.16
CA ARG A 219 17.54 8.58 -12.93
C ARG A 219 16.05 8.86 -12.93
N GLU A 220 15.41 8.40 -13.97
CA GLU A 220 13.96 8.54 -14.16
C GLU A 220 13.21 7.26 -13.79
N THR A 221 13.88 6.28 -13.22
CA THR A 221 13.30 4.99 -12.81
C THR A 221 12.01 5.18 -12.02
N ALA A 222 11.97 6.21 -11.17
CA ALA A 222 10.78 6.55 -10.42
C ALA A 222 9.61 7.03 -11.29
N MET A 223 9.84 7.52 -12.51
CA MET A 223 8.82 8.05 -13.42
C MET A 223 8.63 7.18 -14.67
N THR A 224 9.65 6.47 -15.12
CA THR A 224 9.62 5.69 -16.36
C THR A 224 9.71 4.19 -16.14
N GLY A 225 10.13 3.74 -14.93
CA GLY A 225 10.41 2.34 -14.64
C GLY A 225 11.71 1.83 -15.25
N GLU A 226 12.35 2.59 -16.14
CA GLU A 226 13.59 2.18 -16.77
C GLU A 226 14.77 2.30 -15.79
N PRO A 227 15.57 1.24 -15.59
CA PRO A 227 16.68 1.26 -14.64
C PRO A 227 17.87 2.10 -15.13
N LEU A 228 17.93 2.38 -16.44
CA LEU A 228 19.03 3.12 -17.03
C LEU A 228 18.80 4.62 -16.90
N PRO A 229 19.76 5.38 -16.34
CA PRO A 229 19.66 6.82 -16.27
C PRO A 229 19.73 7.44 -17.67
N VAL A 230 18.94 8.48 -17.87
CA VAL A 230 18.87 9.24 -19.13
C VAL A 230 19.68 10.50 -18.98
N VAL A 231 20.40 10.89 -20.05
CA VAL A 231 21.10 12.18 -20.06
C VAL A 231 20.11 13.30 -20.30
N ARG A 232 20.16 14.32 -19.44
CA ARG A 232 19.40 15.56 -19.59
C ARG A 232 20.36 16.72 -19.82
N ARG A 233 19.99 17.61 -20.77
CA ARG A 233 20.77 18.77 -21.21
C ARG A 233 19.89 19.99 -21.18
N VAL A 234 20.52 21.16 -21.42
CA VAL A 234 19.83 22.44 -21.57
C VAL A 234 18.75 22.32 -22.66
N GLY A 235 17.53 22.67 -22.30
CA GLY A 235 16.35 22.56 -23.14
C GLY A 235 15.51 21.31 -22.92
N ASP A 236 16.04 20.29 -22.26
CA ASP A 236 15.29 19.07 -21.96
C ASP A 236 14.31 19.27 -20.80
N TRP A 237 13.25 18.46 -20.79
CA TRP A 237 12.27 18.45 -19.73
C TRP A 237 12.68 17.46 -18.62
N VAL A 238 12.50 17.91 -17.37
CA VAL A 238 12.66 17.09 -16.17
C VAL A 238 11.37 17.08 -15.38
N LYS A 239 11.12 16.00 -14.67
CA LYS A 239 9.87 15.75 -13.93
C LYS A 239 10.12 15.62 -12.45
N ALA A 240 9.19 16.09 -11.63
CA ALA A 240 9.21 15.86 -10.19
C ALA A 240 9.23 14.35 -9.89
N GLY A 241 10.07 13.96 -8.91
CA GLY A 241 10.25 12.55 -8.56
C GLY A 241 11.40 11.84 -9.27
N THR A 242 12.07 12.49 -10.24
CA THR A 242 13.34 12.01 -10.82
C THR A 242 14.54 12.47 -10.00
N TRP A 243 15.73 11.87 -10.20
CA TRP A 243 16.93 12.14 -9.40
C TRP A 243 18.10 12.52 -10.29
N SER A 244 18.77 13.62 -9.99
CA SER A 244 20.08 13.89 -10.56
C SER A 244 21.11 12.95 -9.95
N MET A 245 21.89 12.26 -10.78
CA MET A 245 22.95 11.38 -10.29
C MET A 245 24.28 12.13 -10.12
N ASP A 246 24.67 12.89 -11.11
CA ASP A 246 25.97 13.55 -11.20
C ASP A 246 25.89 15.00 -11.70
N GLY A 247 24.74 15.44 -12.23
CA GLY A 247 24.54 16.77 -12.78
C GLY A 247 24.13 17.81 -11.74
N ASP A 248 24.60 19.05 -11.89
CA ASP A 248 24.10 20.24 -11.19
C ASP A 248 23.22 21.02 -12.18
N PHE A 249 21.92 21.02 -11.94
CA PHE A 249 20.92 21.56 -12.86
C PHE A 249 20.28 22.84 -12.31
N GLU A 250 20.05 23.81 -13.19
CA GLU A 250 19.12 24.90 -12.96
C GLU A 250 17.88 24.68 -13.84
N VAL A 251 16.69 24.66 -13.24
CA VAL A 251 15.44 24.29 -13.91
C VAL A 251 14.44 25.43 -13.81
N ALA A 252 13.84 25.81 -14.94
CA ALA A 252 12.68 26.71 -14.95
C ALA A 252 11.42 25.91 -14.62
N VAL A 253 10.74 26.28 -13.55
CA VAL A 253 9.52 25.60 -13.09
C VAL A 253 8.39 25.82 -14.09
N SER A 254 7.81 24.74 -14.58
CA SER A 254 6.60 24.77 -15.43
C SER A 254 5.33 24.48 -14.66
N ALA A 255 5.41 23.57 -13.70
CA ALA A 255 4.30 23.20 -12.84
C ALA A 255 4.77 23.06 -11.38
N SER A 256 4.01 23.65 -10.47
CA SER A 256 4.22 23.59 -9.03
C SER A 256 3.18 22.69 -8.36
N THR A 257 3.15 22.70 -7.03
CA THR A 257 2.25 21.88 -6.19
C THR A 257 0.83 21.84 -6.71
N GLY A 258 0.30 20.64 -6.87
CA GLY A 258 -1.07 20.36 -7.33
C GLY A 258 -1.23 20.22 -8.85
N ALA A 259 -0.23 20.67 -9.65
CA ALA A 259 -0.27 20.60 -11.11
C ALA A 259 0.88 19.77 -11.71
N ARG A 260 1.83 19.28 -10.89
CA ARG A 260 2.93 18.41 -11.34
C ARG A 260 2.36 17.09 -11.86
N GLU A 261 3.01 16.47 -12.82
CA GLU A 261 2.62 15.11 -13.28
C GLU A 261 2.56 14.13 -12.12
N LEU A 262 3.49 14.26 -11.17
CA LEU A 262 3.48 13.54 -9.89
C LEU A 262 2.17 13.75 -9.10
N ASP A 263 1.66 14.98 -9.00
CA ASP A 263 0.43 15.28 -8.24
C ASP A 263 -0.82 14.71 -8.92
N VAL A 264 -0.88 14.75 -10.26
CA VAL A 264 -1.96 14.14 -11.04
C VAL A 264 -2.02 12.63 -10.81
N ILE A 265 -0.84 11.97 -10.78
CA ILE A 265 -0.73 10.55 -10.47
C ILE A 265 -1.17 10.30 -9.03
N LEU A 266 -0.70 11.10 -8.06
CA LEU A 266 -1.07 10.98 -6.64
C LEU A 266 -2.57 11.22 -6.40
N GLN A 267 -3.23 12.10 -7.14
CA GLN A 267 -4.68 12.29 -7.08
C GLN A 267 -5.45 11.06 -7.57
N LYS A 268 -5.02 10.48 -8.70
CA LYS A 268 -5.59 9.20 -9.18
C LYS A 268 -5.41 8.09 -8.13
N VAL A 269 -4.29 8.07 -7.45
CA VAL A 269 -3.95 7.12 -6.37
C VAL A 269 -4.76 7.38 -5.10
N GLY A 270 -4.99 8.64 -4.75
CA GLY A 270 -5.74 9.03 -3.54
C GLY A 270 -7.18 8.49 -3.52
N SER A 271 -7.76 8.21 -4.68
CA SER A 271 -9.09 7.58 -4.78
C SER A 271 -9.12 6.08 -4.40
N PHE A 272 -7.96 5.44 -4.19
CA PHE A 272 -7.87 4.02 -3.86
C PHE A 272 -7.69 3.73 -2.36
N GLY A 273 -7.43 4.75 -1.52
CA GLY A 273 -7.19 4.56 -0.08
C GLY A 273 -8.47 4.33 0.71
N GLY A 274 -8.58 3.16 1.35
CA GLY A 274 -9.60 2.91 2.37
C GLY A 274 -10.91 2.31 1.89
N ARG A 275 -10.94 1.60 0.76
CA ARG A 275 -12.15 0.87 0.36
C ARG A 275 -12.44 -0.26 1.34
N PRO A 276 -13.65 -0.30 1.95
CA PRO A 276 -14.04 -1.43 2.78
C PRO A 276 -14.09 -2.70 1.93
N SER A 277 -13.74 -3.83 2.54
CA SER A 277 -13.92 -5.15 1.94
C SER A 277 -15.35 -5.31 1.39
N GLU A 278 -15.53 -5.97 0.24
CA GLU A 278 -16.87 -6.27 -0.31
C GLU A 278 -17.73 -7.03 0.71
N MET A 279 -17.10 -7.92 1.48
CA MET A 279 -17.78 -8.63 2.57
C MET A 279 -18.20 -7.69 3.69
N GLN A 280 -17.42 -6.68 4.00
CA GLN A 280 -17.78 -5.65 4.97
C GLN A 280 -18.91 -4.75 4.47
N ALA A 281 -18.89 -4.38 3.19
CA ALA A 281 -19.97 -3.62 2.56
C ALA A 281 -21.29 -4.43 2.54
N LEU A 282 -21.21 -5.75 2.25
CA LEU A 282 -22.36 -6.64 2.31
C LEU A 282 -22.90 -6.77 3.74
N ALA A 283 -22.03 -6.96 4.73
CA ALA A 283 -22.41 -6.99 6.13
C ALA A 283 -23.13 -5.70 6.56
N ASN A 284 -22.59 -4.55 6.18
CA ASN A 284 -23.19 -3.24 6.47
C ASN A 284 -24.58 -3.09 5.81
N ARG A 285 -24.75 -3.58 4.58
CA ARG A 285 -26.05 -3.57 3.88
C ARG A 285 -27.07 -4.47 4.57
N LEU A 286 -26.66 -5.66 5.00
CA LEU A 286 -27.54 -6.57 5.76
C LEU A 286 -27.97 -5.94 7.08
N ILE A 287 -27.04 -5.33 7.80
CA ILE A 287 -27.32 -4.60 9.04
C ILE A 287 -28.31 -3.46 8.80
N ALA A 288 -28.15 -2.68 7.73
CA ALA A 288 -29.04 -1.57 7.39
C ALA A 288 -30.50 -2.02 7.18
N TRP A 289 -30.72 -3.23 6.66
CA TRP A 289 -32.03 -3.83 6.53
C TRP A 289 -32.55 -4.44 7.83
N PHE A 290 -31.66 -5.04 8.61
CA PHE A 290 -31.99 -5.70 9.86
C PHE A 290 -32.44 -4.69 10.94
N LEU A 291 -31.82 -3.51 11.00
CA LEU A 291 -32.11 -2.48 11.99
C LEU A 291 -33.60 -2.04 12.05
N PRO A 292 -34.26 -1.68 10.94
CA PRO A 292 -35.68 -1.32 10.95
C PRO A 292 -36.59 -2.47 11.39
N VAL A 293 -36.23 -3.71 11.00
CA VAL A 293 -37.02 -4.91 11.38
C VAL A 293 -36.96 -5.13 12.88
N VAL A 294 -35.78 -5.06 13.49
CA VAL A 294 -35.60 -5.22 14.94
C VAL A 294 -36.29 -4.10 15.69
N ALA A 295 -36.15 -2.84 15.26
CA ALA A 295 -36.82 -1.72 15.87
C ALA A 295 -38.35 -1.85 15.80
N GLY A 296 -38.88 -2.29 14.66
CA GLY A 296 -40.31 -2.55 14.48
C GLY A 296 -40.82 -3.69 15.39
N THR A 297 -40.07 -4.80 15.44
CA THR A 297 -40.42 -5.92 16.34
C THR A 297 -40.38 -5.53 17.81
N SER A 298 -39.35 -4.78 18.22
CA SER A 298 -39.24 -4.25 19.58
C SER A 298 -40.41 -3.32 19.92
N GLY A 299 -40.82 -2.43 19.00
CA GLY A 299 -41.97 -1.57 19.16
C GLY A 299 -43.31 -2.32 19.28
N LEU A 300 -43.50 -3.35 18.45
CA LEU A 300 -44.68 -4.24 18.55
C LEU A 300 -44.71 -4.99 19.89
N THR A 301 -43.56 -5.49 20.33
CA THR A 301 -43.42 -6.15 21.65
C THR A 301 -43.73 -5.19 22.77
N ALA A 302 -43.23 -3.95 22.72
CA ALA A 302 -43.54 -2.94 23.71
C ALA A 302 -45.05 -2.64 23.77
N LEU A 303 -45.70 -2.48 22.62
CA LEU A 303 -47.14 -2.21 22.53
C LEU A 303 -47.97 -3.40 23.11
N TYR A 304 -47.63 -4.63 22.72
CA TYR A 304 -48.31 -5.81 23.22
C TYR A 304 -48.26 -5.91 24.76
N TRP A 305 -47.03 -5.80 25.33
CA TRP A 305 -46.85 -5.94 26.77
C TRP A 305 -47.39 -4.74 27.55
N ALA A 306 -47.38 -3.53 26.98
CA ALA A 306 -48.01 -2.38 27.62
C ALA A 306 -49.53 -2.56 27.81
N LEU A 307 -50.18 -3.25 26.85
CA LEU A 307 -51.62 -3.55 26.91
C LEU A 307 -51.92 -4.79 27.76
N ALA A 308 -51.03 -5.78 27.79
CA ALA A 308 -51.28 -7.06 28.45
C ALA A 308 -50.86 -7.11 29.93
N ALA A 309 -49.73 -6.51 30.31
CA ALA A 309 -49.12 -6.64 31.64
C ALA A 309 -48.64 -5.34 32.27
N GLY A 310 -48.63 -4.26 31.49
CA GLY A 310 -48.27 -2.95 32.00
C GLY A 310 -46.92 -2.41 31.50
N TRP A 311 -46.59 -1.21 31.95
CA TRP A 311 -45.50 -0.42 31.38
C TRP A 311 -44.11 -0.99 31.66
N VAL A 312 -43.87 -1.58 32.85
CA VAL A 312 -42.58 -2.14 33.23
C VAL A 312 -42.26 -3.36 32.36
N ASP A 313 -43.23 -4.25 32.18
CA ASP A 313 -43.06 -5.45 31.34
C ASP A 313 -42.89 -5.08 29.87
N ALA A 314 -43.54 -4.04 29.39
CA ALA A 314 -43.37 -3.50 28.06
C ALA A 314 -41.90 -3.10 27.79
N VAL A 315 -41.32 -2.33 28.71
CA VAL A 315 -39.93 -1.87 28.60
C VAL A 315 -38.96 -3.05 28.65
N LEU A 316 -39.11 -3.93 29.64
CA LEU A 316 -38.19 -5.06 29.82
C LEU A 316 -38.21 -6.04 28.63
N ASN A 317 -39.41 -6.41 28.15
CA ASN A 317 -39.51 -7.35 27.01
C ASN A 317 -39.07 -6.71 25.69
N SER A 318 -39.35 -5.42 25.45
CA SER A 318 -38.86 -4.73 24.27
C SER A 318 -37.33 -4.59 24.26
N MET A 319 -36.73 -4.33 25.44
CA MET A 319 -35.27 -4.31 25.59
C MET A 319 -34.65 -5.69 25.39
N ALA A 320 -35.31 -6.77 25.87
CA ALA A 320 -34.85 -8.14 25.61
C ALA A 320 -34.79 -8.44 24.11
N VAL A 321 -35.78 -8.00 23.31
CA VAL A 321 -35.76 -8.11 21.85
C VAL A 321 -34.56 -7.37 21.26
N LEU A 322 -34.30 -6.12 21.67
CA LEU A 322 -33.17 -5.33 21.17
C LEU A 322 -31.82 -5.98 21.54
N LEU A 323 -31.67 -6.50 22.75
CA LEU A 323 -30.45 -7.14 23.23
C LEU A 323 -30.16 -8.47 22.52
N VAL A 324 -31.18 -9.32 22.33
CA VAL A 324 -31.04 -10.63 21.67
C VAL A 324 -30.80 -10.45 20.17
N ALA A 325 -31.46 -9.49 19.55
CA ALA A 325 -31.32 -9.18 18.14
C ALA A 325 -30.09 -8.32 17.81
N CYS A 326 -29.11 -8.21 18.72
CA CYS A 326 -27.89 -7.47 18.45
C CYS A 326 -27.09 -8.14 17.30
N PRO A 327 -26.79 -7.46 16.19
CA PRO A 327 -25.93 -7.97 15.13
C PRO A 327 -24.43 -7.85 15.49
N CYS A 328 -24.09 -8.01 16.78
CA CYS A 328 -22.75 -7.81 17.32
C CYS A 328 -21.73 -8.74 16.67
N ALA A 329 -22.12 -9.99 16.40
CA ALA A 329 -21.27 -10.95 15.70
C ALA A 329 -20.97 -10.49 14.25
N LEU A 330 -21.97 -9.96 13.57
CA LEU A 330 -21.83 -9.48 12.19
C LEU A 330 -20.97 -8.20 12.12
N GLY A 331 -21.22 -7.24 13.01
CA GLY A 331 -20.52 -5.96 13.07
C GLY A 331 -19.06 -6.07 13.53
N LEU A 332 -18.72 -7.07 14.35
CA LEU A 332 -17.38 -7.23 14.92
C LEU A 332 -16.56 -8.35 14.27
N ALA A 333 -17.16 -9.48 13.96
CA ALA A 333 -16.44 -10.65 13.45
C ALA A 333 -15.85 -10.39 12.06
N THR A 334 -16.55 -9.67 11.20
CA THR A 334 -16.07 -9.35 9.83
C THR A 334 -14.83 -8.47 9.84
N PRO A 335 -14.80 -7.29 10.48
CA PRO A 335 -13.59 -6.49 10.59
C PRO A 335 -12.43 -7.25 11.24
N VAL A 336 -12.66 -7.95 12.35
CA VAL A 336 -11.61 -8.71 13.05
C VAL A 336 -10.98 -9.78 12.15
N ALA A 337 -11.79 -10.52 11.40
CA ALA A 337 -11.28 -11.54 10.49
C ALA A 337 -10.46 -10.94 9.34
N VAL A 338 -10.89 -9.80 8.77
CA VAL A 338 -10.14 -9.07 7.74
C VAL A 338 -8.81 -8.60 8.31
N TRP A 339 -8.80 -7.96 9.49
CA TRP A 339 -7.57 -7.50 10.15
C TRP A 339 -6.61 -8.65 10.48
N GLN A 340 -7.13 -9.76 10.97
CA GLN A 340 -6.31 -10.94 11.23
C GLN A 340 -5.69 -11.49 9.94
N SER A 341 -6.42 -11.45 8.83
CA SER A 341 -5.90 -11.83 7.52
C SER A 341 -4.80 -10.88 7.06
N LEU A 342 -5.02 -9.55 7.15
CA LEU A 342 -4.01 -8.55 6.82
C LEU A 342 -2.73 -8.71 7.64
N PHE A 343 -2.85 -9.01 8.94
CA PHE A 343 -1.71 -9.29 9.79
C PHE A 343 -0.93 -10.56 9.36
N ARG A 344 -1.65 -11.60 8.92
CA ARG A 344 -1.01 -12.82 8.38
C ARG A 344 -0.36 -12.56 7.03
N LEU A 345 -0.99 -11.77 6.16
CA LEU A 345 -0.39 -11.33 4.89
C LEU A 345 0.90 -10.55 5.13
N ALA A 346 0.92 -9.65 6.12
CA ALA A 346 2.13 -8.93 6.50
C ALA A 346 3.25 -9.87 7.00
N LYS A 347 2.92 -10.95 7.71
CA LYS A 347 3.90 -11.99 8.09
C LYS A 347 4.43 -12.79 6.90
N LEU A 348 3.67 -12.90 5.81
CA LEU A 348 4.12 -13.49 4.56
C LEU A 348 4.97 -12.52 3.73
N GLY A 349 5.15 -11.27 4.18
CA GLY A 349 5.88 -10.23 3.47
C GLY A 349 5.01 -9.35 2.57
N LEU A 350 3.69 -9.45 2.65
CA LEU A 350 2.76 -8.62 1.88
C LEU A 350 2.01 -7.65 2.80
N VAL A 351 2.45 -6.40 2.86
CA VAL A 351 1.84 -5.36 3.68
C VAL A 351 0.78 -4.60 2.88
N SER A 352 -0.45 -4.59 3.38
CA SER A 352 -1.56 -3.87 2.78
C SER A 352 -2.09 -2.77 3.68
N ARG A 353 -2.61 -1.73 3.05
CA ARG A 353 -3.33 -0.61 3.68
C ARG A 353 -4.84 -0.78 3.60
N ASP A 354 -5.33 -1.76 2.82
CA ASP A 354 -6.72 -1.86 2.44
C ASP A 354 -7.28 -3.26 2.67
N GLY A 355 -8.43 -3.33 3.36
CA GLY A 355 -9.16 -4.58 3.59
C GLY A 355 -9.70 -5.20 2.30
N ALA A 356 -9.95 -4.40 1.26
CA ALA A 356 -10.39 -4.86 -0.05
C ALA A 356 -9.36 -5.78 -0.74
N LEU A 357 -8.07 -5.69 -0.36
CA LEU A 357 -7.04 -6.58 -0.88
C LEU A 357 -7.35 -8.05 -0.61
N VAL A 358 -7.90 -8.39 0.56
CA VAL A 358 -8.24 -9.78 0.91
C VAL A 358 -9.27 -10.35 -0.05
N ASP A 359 -10.30 -9.55 -0.40
CA ASP A 359 -11.30 -9.97 -1.39
C ASP A 359 -10.72 -10.04 -2.79
N ALA A 360 -9.92 -9.05 -3.17
CA ALA A 360 -9.29 -9.01 -4.49
C ALA A 360 -8.35 -10.20 -4.71
N LEU A 361 -7.48 -10.53 -3.75
CA LEU A 361 -6.61 -11.71 -3.82
C LEU A 361 -7.43 -13.02 -3.86
N ALA A 362 -8.52 -13.10 -3.08
CA ALA A 362 -9.37 -14.31 -3.07
C ALA A 362 -10.04 -14.56 -4.43
N GLU A 363 -10.39 -13.50 -5.15
CA GLU A 363 -11.10 -13.55 -6.43
C GLU A 363 -10.19 -13.42 -7.66
N THR A 364 -8.89 -13.21 -7.45
CA THR A 364 -7.93 -13.05 -8.54
C THR A 364 -7.97 -14.26 -9.47
N GLN A 365 -8.21 -13.97 -10.75
CA GLN A 365 -8.24 -14.95 -11.84
C GLN A 365 -7.08 -14.76 -12.81
N HIS A 366 -6.52 -13.53 -12.89
CA HIS A 366 -5.45 -13.17 -13.78
C HIS A 366 -4.45 -12.27 -13.07
N ILE A 367 -3.17 -12.54 -13.20
CA ILE A 367 -2.09 -11.70 -12.69
C ILE A 367 -1.25 -11.19 -13.85
N PHE A 368 -1.10 -9.87 -13.93
CA PHE A 368 -0.18 -9.21 -14.82
C PHE A 368 1.08 -8.82 -14.05
N PHE A 369 2.22 -9.32 -14.48
CA PHE A 369 3.52 -8.93 -13.94
C PHE A 369 4.22 -7.97 -14.90
N ASP A 370 4.80 -6.90 -14.37
CA ASP A 370 5.89 -6.24 -15.07
C ASP A 370 7.15 -7.11 -15.05
N LYS A 371 8.03 -6.97 -16.06
CA LYS A 371 9.29 -7.73 -16.11
C LYS A 371 10.36 -7.05 -15.25
N THR A 372 10.64 -5.80 -15.57
CA THR A 372 11.78 -5.04 -15.06
C THR A 372 11.59 -4.63 -13.61
N GLY A 373 12.54 -4.94 -12.73
CA GLY A 373 12.44 -4.63 -11.29
C GLY A 373 11.41 -5.48 -10.52
N THR A 374 10.52 -6.19 -11.20
CA THR A 374 9.48 -7.07 -10.63
C THR A 374 9.87 -8.53 -10.72
N LEU A 375 9.86 -9.13 -11.91
CA LEU A 375 10.35 -10.49 -12.13
C LEU A 375 11.87 -10.55 -12.21
N SER A 376 12.51 -9.45 -12.61
CA SER A 376 13.96 -9.27 -12.59
C SER A 376 14.41 -8.41 -11.40
N GLU A 377 15.69 -8.45 -11.09
CA GLU A 377 16.29 -7.63 -10.02
C GLU A 377 16.56 -6.18 -10.47
N GLY A 378 16.35 -5.84 -11.75
CA GLY A 378 16.76 -4.56 -12.33
C GLY A 378 18.28 -4.38 -12.40
N VAL A 379 19.03 -5.47 -12.18
CA VAL A 379 20.49 -5.51 -12.24
C VAL A 379 20.89 -6.35 -13.44
N PHE A 380 21.85 -5.84 -14.21
CA PHE A 380 22.42 -6.57 -15.33
C PHE A 380 23.54 -7.50 -14.86
N ARG A 381 23.73 -8.60 -15.57
CA ARG A 381 24.86 -9.50 -15.41
C ARG A 381 25.49 -9.73 -16.77
N VAL A 382 26.83 -9.75 -16.83
CA VAL A 382 27.55 -10.14 -18.02
C VAL A 382 27.40 -11.65 -18.22
N THR A 383 26.75 -12.05 -19.32
CA THR A 383 26.50 -13.46 -19.68
C THR A 383 27.55 -13.98 -20.66
N GLU A 384 28.03 -13.10 -21.54
CA GLU A 384 29.07 -13.42 -22.49
C GLU A 384 30.11 -12.29 -22.51
N PHE A 385 31.37 -12.66 -22.50
CA PHE A 385 32.49 -11.74 -22.66
C PHE A 385 33.40 -12.26 -23.77
N TRP A 386 33.29 -11.61 -24.92
CA TRP A 386 34.17 -11.90 -26.06
C TRP A 386 35.39 -11.00 -25.99
N LEU A 387 36.55 -11.60 -26.34
CA LEU A 387 37.83 -10.93 -26.38
C LEU A 387 38.49 -11.20 -27.72
N ASP A 388 39.07 -10.15 -28.36
CA ASP A 388 39.86 -10.31 -29.58
C ASP A 388 41.02 -11.27 -29.32
N PRO A 389 41.27 -12.25 -30.25
CA PRO A 389 42.35 -13.24 -30.12
C PRO A 389 43.73 -12.62 -29.86
N HIS A 390 44.02 -11.43 -30.39
CA HIS A 390 45.29 -10.73 -30.18
C HIS A 390 45.50 -10.25 -28.73
N TRP A 391 44.42 -10.14 -27.96
CA TRP A 391 44.45 -9.69 -26.55
C TRP A 391 44.45 -10.85 -25.56
N ARG A 392 44.45 -12.11 -26.01
CA ARG A 392 44.38 -13.28 -25.11
C ARG A 392 45.56 -13.34 -24.14
N GLU A 393 46.79 -13.05 -24.63
CA GLU A 393 48.01 -13.06 -23.81
C GLU A 393 48.10 -11.84 -22.88
N ARG A 394 47.41 -10.74 -23.22
CA ARG A 394 47.36 -9.49 -22.45
C ARG A 394 45.97 -9.24 -21.84
N ARG A 395 45.23 -10.34 -21.63
CA ARG A 395 43.85 -10.24 -21.10
C ARG A 395 43.77 -9.44 -19.80
N GLN A 396 44.70 -9.70 -18.86
CA GLN A 396 44.70 -9.03 -17.56
C GLN A 396 44.84 -7.52 -17.70
N GLU A 397 45.77 -7.06 -18.53
CA GLU A 397 46.03 -5.65 -18.77
C GLU A 397 44.82 -4.92 -19.38
N LEU A 398 44.07 -5.57 -20.28
CA LEU A 398 42.84 -5.02 -20.82
C LEU A 398 41.72 -5.01 -19.77
N CYS A 399 41.57 -6.06 -18.99
CA CYS A 399 40.59 -6.13 -17.90
C CYS A 399 40.86 -5.05 -16.86
N ASP A 400 42.12 -4.84 -16.43
CA ASP A 400 42.49 -3.80 -15.47
C ASP A 400 42.21 -2.41 -16.03
N THR A 401 42.38 -2.23 -17.34
CA THR A 401 42.08 -0.97 -18.02
C THR A 401 40.56 -0.71 -18.06
N ILE A 402 39.73 -1.71 -18.42
CA ILE A 402 38.27 -1.58 -18.43
C ILE A 402 37.78 -1.33 -17.02
N TYR A 403 38.28 -2.06 -16.02
CA TYR A 403 37.95 -1.88 -14.63
C TYR A 403 38.29 -0.44 -14.16
N GLY A 404 39.49 0.07 -14.47
CA GLY A 404 39.93 1.40 -14.06
C GLY A 404 39.05 2.53 -14.61
N VAL A 405 38.41 2.33 -15.76
CA VAL A 405 37.46 3.27 -16.36
C VAL A 405 36.08 3.12 -15.74
N GLU A 406 35.54 1.91 -15.71
CA GLU A 406 34.16 1.63 -15.31
C GLU A 406 33.92 1.76 -13.80
N ALA A 407 34.93 1.47 -12.95
CA ALA A 407 34.82 1.61 -11.49
C ALA A 407 34.61 3.06 -11.02
N ARG A 408 34.83 4.04 -11.88
CA ARG A 408 34.59 5.47 -11.60
C ARG A 408 33.18 5.91 -11.96
N LEU A 409 32.35 5.02 -12.52
CA LEU A 409 31.01 5.31 -13.00
C LEU A 409 29.95 4.63 -12.13
N GLU A 410 28.93 5.37 -11.78
CA GLU A 410 27.78 4.82 -11.02
C GLU A 410 26.68 4.22 -11.92
N HIS A 411 26.97 4.01 -13.20
CA HIS A 411 26.02 3.47 -14.16
C HIS A 411 25.77 1.96 -13.94
N PRO A 412 24.50 1.43 -14.04
CA PRO A 412 24.21 0.00 -13.84
C PRO A 412 25.04 -0.95 -14.73
N VAL A 413 25.28 -0.57 -15.98
CA VAL A 413 26.14 -1.33 -16.91
C VAL A 413 27.58 -1.37 -16.42
N ALA A 414 28.12 -0.22 -15.97
CA ALA A 414 29.45 -0.10 -15.41
C ALA A 414 29.62 -1.01 -14.18
N ARG A 415 28.69 -0.96 -13.24
CA ARG A 415 28.68 -1.84 -12.04
C ARG A 415 28.69 -3.33 -12.42
N SER A 416 27.94 -3.69 -13.46
CA SER A 416 27.87 -5.09 -13.92
C SER A 416 29.16 -5.55 -14.57
N LEU A 417 29.82 -4.68 -15.34
CA LEU A 417 31.15 -4.95 -15.89
C LEU A 417 32.21 -5.05 -14.79
N VAL A 418 32.20 -4.11 -13.83
CA VAL A 418 33.09 -4.13 -12.66
C VAL A 418 32.94 -5.43 -11.89
N ALA A 419 31.71 -5.83 -11.53
CA ALA A 419 31.45 -7.07 -10.81
C ALA A 419 31.95 -8.31 -11.57
N TYR A 420 31.73 -8.35 -12.90
CA TYR A 420 32.24 -9.43 -13.73
C TYR A 420 33.79 -9.49 -13.75
N LEU A 421 34.43 -8.32 -13.84
CA LEU A 421 35.90 -8.23 -13.88
C LEU A 421 36.50 -8.58 -12.52
N GLU A 422 35.90 -8.21 -11.40
CA GLU A 422 36.31 -8.61 -10.04
C GLU A 422 36.28 -10.13 -9.85
N GLU A 423 35.28 -10.82 -10.41
CA GLU A 423 35.17 -12.27 -10.35
C GLU A 423 36.19 -12.98 -11.27
N ASN A 424 36.49 -12.41 -12.46
CA ASN A 424 37.23 -13.11 -13.52
C ASN A 424 38.66 -12.59 -13.78
N CYS A 425 38.99 -11.41 -13.24
CA CYS A 425 40.28 -10.72 -13.41
C CYS A 425 40.62 -9.89 -12.14
N PRO A 426 40.98 -10.50 -11.01
CA PRO A 426 40.96 -9.88 -9.68
C PRO A 426 42.08 -8.86 -9.33
N ASP A 427 43.02 -8.56 -10.21
CA ASP A 427 44.27 -7.85 -9.84
C ASP A 427 44.22 -6.30 -9.78
N GLY A 428 43.02 -5.69 -9.97
CA GLY A 428 42.85 -4.25 -9.72
C GLY A 428 42.95 -3.36 -10.96
N GLY A 429 42.53 -2.10 -10.85
CA GLY A 429 42.34 -1.21 -11.98
C GLY A 429 43.57 -0.40 -12.40
N ALA A 430 43.77 -0.23 -13.70
CA ALA A 430 44.78 0.66 -14.27
C ALA A 430 44.34 2.14 -14.12
N ALA A 431 45.33 3.03 -13.99
CA ALA A 431 45.07 4.46 -13.97
C ALA A 431 44.52 4.94 -15.33
N CYS A 432 43.48 5.74 -15.33
CA CYS A 432 42.97 6.40 -16.52
C CYS A 432 42.87 7.91 -16.30
N GLU A 433 43.12 8.66 -17.38
CA GLU A 433 43.07 10.11 -17.39
C GLU A 433 42.08 10.60 -18.46
N GLY A 434 41.57 11.83 -18.27
CA GLY A 434 40.69 12.45 -19.25
C GLY A 434 39.39 11.68 -19.48
N LEU A 435 38.81 11.08 -18.42
CA LEU A 435 37.51 10.39 -18.48
C LEU A 435 36.44 11.34 -19.03
N ARG A 436 35.85 10.97 -20.15
CA ARG A 436 34.82 11.76 -20.82
C ARG A 436 33.60 10.88 -21.08
N LEU A 437 32.49 11.26 -20.49
CA LEU A 437 31.20 10.67 -20.79
C LEU A 437 30.71 11.16 -22.16
N VAL A 438 30.29 10.23 -23.01
CA VAL A 438 29.59 10.52 -24.25
C VAL A 438 28.13 10.14 -24.04
N PRO A 439 27.28 11.14 -23.79
CA PRO A 439 25.92 10.92 -23.39
C PRO A 439 25.13 10.03 -24.35
N GLY A 440 24.44 9.01 -23.82
CA GLY A 440 23.67 8.05 -24.61
C GLY A 440 24.50 7.04 -25.42
N LYS A 441 25.83 7.11 -25.39
CA LYS A 441 26.72 6.23 -26.19
C LYS A 441 27.72 5.46 -25.35
N GLY A 442 28.26 6.05 -24.27
CA GLY A 442 29.24 5.37 -23.43
C GLY A 442 30.30 6.32 -22.85
N VAL A 443 31.50 5.80 -22.66
CA VAL A 443 32.63 6.51 -22.03
C VAL A 443 33.89 6.42 -22.87
N ALA A 444 34.73 7.44 -22.83
CA ALA A 444 36.05 7.47 -23.42
C ALA A 444 37.08 7.95 -22.39
N ALA A 445 38.26 7.33 -22.38
CA ALA A 445 39.34 7.72 -21.49
C ALA A 445 40.71 7.46 -22.17
N ASN A 446 41.74 8.14 -21.69
CA ASN A 446 43.11 7.86 -22.08
C ASN A 446 43.75 6.95 -21.01
N THR A 447 44.39 5.89 -21.43
CA THR A 447 45.00 4.87 -20.58
C THR A 447 46.44 4.62 -20.98
N SER A 448 47.15 3.84 -20.19
CA SER A 448 48.54 3.43 -20.50
C SER A 448 48.66 2.64 -21.79
N ILE A 449 47.59 1.97 -22.25
CA ILE A 449 47.60 1.14 -23.48
C ILE A 449 46.98 1.86 -24.69
N GLY A 450 46.53 3.09 -24.53
CA GLY A 450 45.91 3.89 -25.59
C GLY A 450 44.56 4.47 -25.19
N ARG A 451 43.88 5.12 -26.15
CA ARG A 451 42.54 5.67 -25.96
C ARG A 451 41.51 4.55 -26.01
N ILE A 452 40.83 4.35 -24.86
CA ILE A 452 39.76 3.36 -24.74
C ILE A 452 38.39 4.05 -24.86
N GLN A 453 37.43 3.36 -25.49
CA GLN A 453 36.03 3.76 -25.60
C GLN A 453 35.15 2.55 -25.26
N ILE A 454 34.22 2.71 -24.31
CA ILE A 454 33.36 1.61 -23.83
C ILE A 454 31.90 2.07 -23.95
N GLY A 455 31.07 1.32 -24.67
CA GLY A 455 29.66 1.70 -24.84
C GLY A 455 28.99 1.06 -26.06
N GLU A 456 28.09 1.80 -26.70
CA GLU A 456 27.37 1.35 -27.89
C GLU A 456 28.25 1.31 -29.13
N CYS A 457 27.85 0.54 -30.14
CA CYS A 457 28.65 0.33 -31.35
C CYS A 457 28.96 1.65 -32.10
N ASP A 458 28.05 2.60 -32.06
CA ASP A 458 28.15 3.90 -32.72
C ASP A 458 28.98 4.95 -31.93
N LEU A 459 29.57 4.55 -30.80
CA LEU A 459 30.53 5.36 -30.05
C LEU A 459 31.82 5.60 -30.86
N CYS A 460 32.17 4.62 -31.71
CA CYS A 460 33.30 4.73 -32.63
C CYS A 460 32.79 5.21 -34.01
N PRO A 461 33.32 6.34 -34.54
CA PRO A 461 32.84 6.89 -35.83
C PRO A 461 33.13 5.99 -37.05
N GLU A 462 34.21 5.22 -36.99
CA GLU A 462 34.57 4.23 -38.01
C GLU A 462 34.12 2.87 -37.49
N ILE A 463 33.12 2.26 -38.15
CA ILE A 463 32.61 0.94 -37.76
C ILE A 463 33.67 -0.10 -38.05
N ASP A 464 34.25 -0.70 -37.01
CA ASP A 464 35.13 -1.84 -37.13
C ASP A 464 34.37 -2.98 -37.81
N PRO A 465 34.93 -3.60 -38.90
CA PRO A 465 34.27 -4.73 -39.59
C PRO A 465 33.90 -5.89 -38.66
N MET A 466 34.69 -6.13 -37.61
CA MET A 466 34.43 -7.16 -36.63
C MET A 466 33.23 -6.76 -35.73
N ALA A 467 33.10 -5.49 -35.36
CA ALA A 467 31.96 -4.99 -34.61
C ALA A 467 30.67 -5.16 -35.41
N ALA A 468 30.69 -4.84 -36.72
CA ALA A 468 29.55 -5.05 -37.61
C ALA A 468 29.18 -6.54 -37.73
N GLN A 469 30.16 -7.43 -37.80
CA GLN A 469 29.92 -8.88 -37.87
C GLN A 469 29.35 -9.44 -36.56
N LEU A 470 29.82 -8.96 -35.40
CA LEU A 470 29.32 -9.37 -34.09
C LEU A 470 27.94 -8.77 -33.82
N GLN A 471 27.61 -7.63 -34.41
CA GLN A 471 26.28 -7.01 -34.33
C GLN A 471 25.22 -7.85 -35.05
N LEU A 472 25.59 -8.58 -36.09
CA LEU A 472 24.71 -9.49 -36.83
C LEU A 472 24.51 -10.86 -36.14
N ARG A 473 25.27 -11.19 -35.09
CA ARG A 473 25.02 -12.41 -34.32
C ARG A 473 23.70 -12.23 -33.55
N GLU A 474 22.83 -13.22 -33.65
CA GLU A 474 21.63 -13.34 -32.82
C GLU A 474 22.04 -13.70 -31.38
N THR A 475 22.74 -12.81 -30.69
CA THR A 475 22.97 -12.90 -29.25
C THR A 475 22.05 -11.98 -28.55
N SER A 476 21.38 -12.51 -27.59
CA SER A 476 20.40 -11.82 -26.81
C SER A 476 21.01 -11.06 -25.62
N GLY A 477 20.53 -9.81 -25.37
CA GLY A 477 21.02 -8.93 -24.33
C GLY A 477 21.59 -7.60 -24.81
N LYS A 478 21.83 -6.70 -23.83
CA LYS A 478 22.45 -5.40 -24.10
C LYS A 478 23.94 -5.59 -24.37
N ARG A 479 24.41 -5.09 -25.52
CA ARG A 479 25.80 -5.22 -25.96
C ARG A 479 26.57 -3.99 -25.55
N VAL A 480 27.74 -4.20 -24.96
CA VAL A 480 28.72 -3.17 -24.62
C VAL A 480 30.01 -3.47 -25.32
N TYR A 481 30.37 -2.60 -26.25
CA TYR A 481 31.57 -2.71 -27.07
C TYR A 481 32.72 -1.99 -26.39
N VAL A 482 33.92 -2.58 -26.44
CA VAL A 482 35.15 -1.98 -25.96
C VAL A 482 36.07 -1.77 -27.15
N PHE A 483 36.35 -0.51 -27.48
CA PHE A 483 37.25 -0.11 -28.53
C PHE A 483 38.54 0.45 -27.92
N LEU A 484 39.69 0.07 -28.53
CA LEU A 484 40.98 0.63 -28.24
C LEU A 484 41.58 1.20 -29.53
N GLU A 485 41.93 2.49 -29.53
CA GLU A 485 42.39 3.21 -30.72
C GLU A 485 41.47 2.98 -31.95
N GLY A 486 40.13 2.94 -31.72
CA GLY A 486 39.12 2.73 -32.76
C GLY A 486 38.91 1.27 -33.22
N ARG A 487 39.65 0.28 -32.67
CA ARG A 487 39.48 -1.13 -32.98
C ARG A 487 38.74 -1.86 -31.87
N LEU A 488 37.82 -2.73 -32.24
CA LEU A 488 37.10 -3.57 -31.27
C LEU A 488 38.08 -4.58 -30.62
N VAL A 489 38.19 -4.53 -29.30
CA VAL A 489 39.05 -5.42 -28.51
C VAL A 489 38.28 -6.34 -27.59
N ALA A 490 37.07 -5.95 -27.15
CA ALA A 490 36.16 -6.81 -26.37
C ALA A 490 34.69 -6.44 -26.59
N LEU A 491 33.82 -7.41 -26.34
CA LEU A 491 32.37 -7.25 -26.35
C LEU A 491 31.80 -7.96 -25.12
N ALA A 492 31.06 -7.24 -24.30
CA ALA A 492 30.28 -7.80 -23.21
C ALA A 492 28.79 -7.83 -23.60
N VAL A 493 28.14 -8.96 -23.36
CA VAL A 493 26.68 -9.11 -23.48
C VAL A 493 26.11 -9.15 -22.06
N LEU A 494 25.21 -8.24 -21.78
CA LEU A 494 24.58 -8.09 -20.48
C LEU A 494 23.12 -8.49 -20.57
N GLN A 495 22.70 -9.34 -19.64
CA GLN A 495 21.29 -9.72 -19.48
C GLN A 495 20.80 -9.32 -18.10
N GLU A 496 19.52 -9.04 -18.02
CA GLU A 496 18.86 -8.72 -16.76
C GLU A 496 18.66 -10.00 -15.94
N ARG A 497 19.07 -9.98 -14.67
CA ARG A 497 18.96 -11.14 -13.79
C ARG A 497 17.52 -11.31 -13.31
N LEU A 498 16.94 -12.47 -13.58
CA LEU A 498 15.67 -12.87 -12.99
C LEU A 498 15.83 -13.16 -11.49
N ARG A 499 14.83 -12.82 -10.71
CA ARG A 499 14.79 -13.17 -9.28
C ARG A 499 14.74 -14.68 -9.10
N GLU A 500 15.31 -15.15 -8.00
CA GLU A 500 15.28 -16.58 -7.66
C GLU A 500 13.85 -17.05 -7.40
N GLY A 501 13.51 -18.26 -7.85
CA GLY A 501 12.23 -18.90 -7.59
C GLY A 501 11.07 -18.47 -8.52
N ILE A 502 11.30 -17.59 -9.52
CA ILE A 502 10.25 -17.12 -10.44
C ILE A 502 9.55 -18.26 -11.15
N SER A 503 10.30 -19.24 -11.67
CA SER A 503 9.70 -20.39 -12.37
C SER A 503 8.81 -21.24 -11.44
N GLY A 504 9.17 -21.33 -10.16
CA GLY A 504 8.34 -21.97 -9.12
C GLY A 504 7.06 -21.19 -8.86
N LEU A 505 7.18 -19.87 -8.64
CA LEU A 505 6.06 -18.95 -8.44
C LEU A 505 5.03 -19.05 -9.58
N LEU A 506 5.48 -18.95 -10.83
CA LEU A 506 4.60 -19.00 -12.01
C LEU A 506 3.85 -20.33 -12.12
N ARG A 507 4.52 -21.44 -11.77
CA ARG A 507 3.92 -22.78 -11.74
C ARG A 507 2.86 -22.88 -10.64
N GLU A 508 3.18 -22.48 -9.41
CA GLU A 508 2.25 -22.51 -8.27
C GLU A 508 1.00 -21.66 -8.53
N LEU A 509 1.16 -20.47 -9.13
CA LEU A 509 0.02 -19.63 -9.50
C LEU A 509 -0.89 -20.33 -10.50
N ASN A 510 -0.31 -21.00 -11.50
CA ASN A 510 -1.06 -21.76 -12.48
C ASN A 510 -1.81 -22.96 -11.84
N GLU A 511 -1.17 -23.68 -10.90
CA GLU A 511 -1.79 -24.76 -10.15
C GLU A 511 -3.00 -24.27 -9.30
N LEU A 512 -2.96 -23.01 -8.88
CA LEU A 512 -4.09 -22.35 -8.20
C LEU A 512 -5.21 -21.91 -9.16
N GLY A 513 -5.07 -22.15 -10.47
CA GLY A 513 -6.00 -21.74 -11.51
C GLY A 513 -5.98 -20.24 -11.78
N VAL A 514 -4.83 -19.60 -11.58
CA VAL A 514 -4.62 -18.18 -11.87
C VAL A 514 -3.84 -18.06 -13.18
N GLU A 515 -4.42 -17.36 -14.14
CA GLU A 515 -3.76 -17.04 -15.41
C GLU A 515 -2.66 -16.00 -15.18
N VAL A 516 -1.54 -16.16 -15.85
CA VAL A 516 -0.40 -15.25 -15.69
C VAL A 516 0.01 -14.65 -17.02
N SER A 517 0.19 -13.33 -17.05
CA SER A 517 0.76 -12.60 -18.19
C SER A 517 1.91 -11.70 -17.74
N VAL A 518 2.94 -11.62 -18.55
CA VAL A 518 4.07 -10.70 -18.35
C VAL A 518 3.97 -9.58 -19.38
N LEU A 519 3.98 -8.34 -18.91
CA LEU A 519 3.94 -7.13 -19.73
C LEU A 519 5.30 -6.43 -19.62
N THR A 520 5.93 -6.09 -20.74
CA THR A 520 7.23 -5.40 -20.72
C THR A 520 7.35 -4.37 -21.84
N GLY A 521 8.00 -3.25 -21.55
CA GLY A 521 8.37 -2.25 -22.55
C GLY A 521 9.53 -2.69 -23.46
N ASP A 522 10.28 -3.72 -23.04
CA ASP A 522 11.36 -4.30 -23.83
C ASP A 522 10.78 -4.97 -25.08
N SER A 523 11.27 -4.55 -26.26
CA SER A 523 10.78 -5.06 -27.54
C SER A 523 11.27 -6.47 -27.84
N ASN A 524 12.37 -6.91 -27.20
CA ASN A 524 12.92 -8.23 -27.36
C ASN A 524 13.30 -8.85 -26.01
N PRO A 525 12.31 -9.13 -25.13
CA PRO A 525 12.56 -9.61 -23.79
C PRO A 525 12.98 -11.06 -23.81
N GLU A 526 14.18 -11.32 -23.35
CA GLU A 526 14.70 -12.67 -23.18
C GLU A 526 14.40 -13.19 -21.80
N ILE A 527 13.27 -13.82 -21.69
CA ILE A 527 12.81 -14.47 -20.48
C ILE A 527 12.33 -15.88 -20.82
N SER A 528 12.94 -16.89 -20.20
CA SER A 528 12.43 -18.26 -20.29
C SER A 528 11.24 -18.40 -19.37
N LEU A 529 10.05 -18.34 -19.94
CA LEU A 529 8.77 -18.51 -19.23
C LEU A 529 8.21 -19.91 -19.47
N PRO A 530 7.43 -20.45 -18.52
CA PRO A 530 6.63 -21.65 -18.76
C PRO A 530 5.65 -21.46 -19.93
N GLU A 531 5.33 -22.52 -20.67
CA GLU A 531 4.46 -22.47 -21.86
C GLU A 531 3.06 -21.87 -21.64
N ASN A 532 2.60 -21.89 -20.41
CA ASN A 532 1.28 -21.38 -19.99
C ASN A 532 1.28 -19.92 -19.53
N VAL A 533 2.41 -19.21 -19.67
CA VAL A 533 2.54 -17.79 -19.34
C VAL A 533 2.56 -16.96 -20.61
N THR A 534 1.65 -16.01 -20.73
CA THR A 534 1.60 -15.11 -21.90
C THR A 534 2.60 -13.97 -21.74
N LEU A 535 3.46 -13.76 -22.73
CA LEU A 535 4.39 -12.64 -22.79
C LEU A 535 3.90 -11.60 -23.81
N LYS A 536 3.79 -10.34 -23.38
CA LYS A 536 3.54 -9.19 -24.26
C LYS A 536 4.72 -8.22 -24.17
N ALA A 537 5.49 -8.16 -25.26
CA ALA A 537 6.67 -7.34 -25.40
C ALA A 537 6.36 -5.98 -26.04
N GLY A 538 7.23 -4.98 -25.84
CA GLY A 538 7.15 -3.68 -26.48
C GLY A 538 5.94 -2.84 -26.04
N CYS A 539 5.38 -3.09 -24.85
CA CYS A 539 4.19 -2.39 -24.38
C CYS A 539 4.55 -1.03 -23.76
N SER A 540 3.96 0.04 -24.28
CA SER A 540 3.96 1.35 -23.61
C SER A 540 3.12 1.32 -22.31
N ALA A 541 3.22 2.35 -21.47
CA ALA A 541 2.42 2.47 -20.25
C ALA A 541 0.92 2.49 -20.56
N GLU A 542 0.52 3.16 -21.64
CA GLU A 542 -0.88 3.24 -22.10
C GLU A 542 -1.36 1.86 -22.60
N GLU A 543 -0.53 1.12 -23.33
CA GLU A 543 -0.88 -0.21 -23.81
C GLU A 543 -1.01 -1.21 -22.67
N LYS A 544 -0.14 -1.16 -21.66
CA LYS A 544 -0.29 -1.94 -20.42
C LYS A 544 -1.62 -1.66 -19.74
N GLU A 545 -2.00 -0.37 -19.60
CA GLU A 545 -3.29 0.03 -19.04
C GLU A 545 -4.46 -0.52 -19.85
N GLN A 546 -4.41 -0.41 -21.18
CA GLN A 546 -5.47 -0.90 -22.07
C GLN A 546 -5.66 -2.42 -21.95
N VAL A 547 -4.58 -3.19 -21.87
CA VAL A 547 -4.62 -4.64 -21.68
C VAL A 547 -5.33 -5.00 -20.38
N VAL A 548 -4.97 -4.35 -19.28
CA VAL A 548 -5.59 -4.57 -17.97
C VAL A 548 -7.06 -4.15 -17.97
N ARG A 549 -7.40 -3.00 -18.57
CA ARG A 549 -8.79 -2.53 -18.72
C ARG A 549 -9.65 -3.48 -19.55
N ALA A 550 -9.09 -4.03 -20.62
CA ALA A 550 -9.78 -5.02 -21.44
C ALA A 550 -10.11 -6.29 -20.66
N ALA A 551 -9.19 -6.76 -19.81
CA ALA A 551 -9.43 -7.90 -18.92
C ALA A 551 -10.54 -7.61 -17.90
N VAL A 552 -10.56 -6.41 -17.31
CA VAL A 552 -11.63 -5.99 -16.38
C VAL A 552 -12.98 -5.90 -17.11
N GLN A 553 -13.02 -5.36 -18.33
CA GLN A 553 -14.24 -5.27 -19.13
C GLN A 553 -14.76 -6.64 -19.56
N ALA A 554 -13.87 -7.61 -19.77
CA ALA A 554 -14.23 -9.01 -20.01
C ALA A 554 -14.77 -9.74 -18.77
N GLY A 555 -14.81 -9.07 -17.61
CA GLY A 555 -15.31 -9.61 -16.34
C GLY A 555 -14.25 -10.33 -15.51
N ALA A 556 -12.99 -10.33 -15.92
CA ALA A 556 -11.89 -10.84 -15.12
C ALA A 556 -11.60 -9.90 -13.94
N ARG A 557 -11.02 -10.47 -12.88
CA ARG A 557 -10.54 -9.70 -11.71
C ARG A 557 -9.01 -9.71 -11.66
N PRO A 558 -8.37 -8.85 -12.47
CA PRO A 558 -6.92 -8.85 -12.59
C PRO A 558 -6.23 -8.22 -11.39
N LEU A 559 -5.08 -8.78 -11.03
CA LEU A 559 -4.07 -8.23 -10.15
C LEU A 559 -2.89 -7.75 -10.99
N VAL A 560 -2.36 -6.58 -10.72
CA VAL A 560 -1.13 -6.07 -11.35
C VAL A 560 -0.02 -6.03 -10.32
N VAL A 561 1.15 -6.58 -10.69
CA VAL A 561 2.37 -6.55 -9.87
C VAL A 561 3.44 -5.81 -10.66
N GLY A 562 3.95 -4.72 -10.11
CA GLY A 562 4.93 -3.87 -10.78
C GLY A 562 5.78 -3.08 -9.78
N ASP A 563 6.82 -2.41 -10.25
CA ASP A 563 7.75 -1.62 -9.45
C ASP A 563 7.83 -0.15 -9.88
N GLY A 564 7.46 0.16 -11.12
CA GLY A 564 7.63 1.45 -11.76
C GLY A 564 6.38 2.33 -11.80
N ILE A 565 6.58 3.59 -12.13
CA ILE A 565 5.48 4.55 -12.36
C ILE A 565 4.77 4.25 -13.68
N ASN A 566 5.45 3.69 -14.67
CA ASN A 566 4.83 3.22 -15.90
C ASN A 566 3.71 2.20 -15.66
N ASP A 567 3.79 1.48 -14.54
CA ASP A 567 2.78 0.50 -14.17
C ASP A 567 1.62 1.11 -13.38
N VAL A 568 1.77 2.35 -12.86
CA VAL A 568 0.74 3.00 -12.03
C VAL A 568 -0.60 3.11 -12.77
N SER A 569 -0.58 3.40 -14.06
CA SER A 569 -1.80 3.45 -14.87
C SER A 569 -2.45 2.07 -14.99
N ALA A 570 -1.66 1.01 -15.25
CA ALA A 570 -2.12 -0.37 -15.28
C ALA A 570 -2.55 -0.85 -13.88
N MET A 571 -1.79 -0.51 -12.82
CA MET A 571 -2.11 -0.80 -11.42
C MET A 571 -3.44 -0.16 -11.01
N SER A 572 -3.69 1.07 -11.48
CA SER A 572 -4.94 1.81 -11.23
C SER A 572 -6.14 1.23 -11.97
N ALA A 573 -5.91 0.61 -13.11
CA ALA A 573 -6.95 -0.04 -13.91
C ALA A 573 -7.35 -1.42 -13.37
N ALA A 574 -6.49 -2.06 -12.58
CA ALA A 574 -6.71 -3.39 -12.00
C ALA A 574 -7.69 -3.36 -10.82
N VAL A 575 -8.19 -4.52 -10.42
CA VAL A 575 -9.01 -4.68 -9.21
C VAL A 575 -8.18 -4.47 -7.96
N ALA A 576 -6.92 -4.94 -7.97
CA ALA A 576 -5.92 -4.63 -6.97
C ALA A 576 -4.52 -4.60 -7.60
N SER A 577 -3.58 -4.00 -6.88
CA SER A 577 -2.19 -3.88 -7.33
C SER A 577 -1.23 -4.10 -6.19
N ILE A 578 -0.06 -4.62 -6.53
CA ILE A 578 1.04 -4.90 -5.60
C ILE A 578 2.30 -4.25 -6.14
N SER A 579 3.00 -3.50 -5.30
CA SER A 579 4.30 -2.93 -5.63
C SER A 579 5.43 -3.67 -4.93
N MET A 580 6.60 -3.68 -5.58
CA MET A 580 7.83 -4.14 -4.95
C MET A 580 8.34 -3.13 -3.93
N ARG A 581 9.10 -3.59 -2.92
CA ARG A 581 9.77 -2.69 -1.97
C ARG A 581 10.85 -1.84 -2.66
N SER A 582 11.59 -2.43 -3.58
CA SER A 582 12.58 -1.75 -4.42
C SER A 582 11.95 -0.80 -5.43
N GLY A 583 10.62 -0.91 -5.63
CA GLY A 583 9.89 -0.09 -6.58
C GLY A 583 9.84 1.39 -6.22
N ALA A 584 9.48 2.20 -7.20
CA ALA A 584 9.35 3.63 -7.05
C ALA A 584 8.40 3.99 -5.88
N PRO A 585 8.73 5.01 -5.07
CA PRO A 585 7.86 5.44 -3.95
C PRO A 585 6.42 5.73 -4.39
N LEU A 586 6.23 6.17 -5.61
CA LEU A 586 4.91 6.42 -6.20
C LEU A 586 4.16 5.13 -6.49
N ALA A 587 4.80 4.14 -7.09
CA ALA A 587 4.20 2.83 -7.31
C ALA A 587 3.80 2.19 -5.98
N GLN A 588 4.66 2.29 -4.96
CA GLN A 588 4.34 1.83 -3.60
C GLN A 588 3.13 2.57 -2.99
N SER A 589 3.01 3.87 -3.24
CA SER A 589 1.88 4.66 -2.73
C SER A 589 0.57 4.37 -3.48
N ALA A 590 0.66 4.05 -4.77
CA ALA A 590 -0.46 3.69 -5.63
C ALA A 590 -0.97 2.28 -5.40
N ALA A 591 -0.10 1.38 -4.96
CA ALA A 591 -0.44 -0.02 -4.79
C ALA A 591 -1.36 -0.27 -3.59
N ALA A 592 -2.27 -1.24 -3.73
CA ALA A 592 -3.08 -1.76 -2.64
C ALA A 592 -2.24 -2.49 -1.58
N ALA A 593 -1.09 -3.04 -1.99
CA ALA A 593 -0.12 -3.68 -1.10
C ALA A 593 1.32 -3.53 -1.59
N VAL A 594 2.27 -3.69 -0.66
CA VAL A 594 3.71 -3.67 -0.94
C VAL A 594 4.35 -4.96 -0.44
N VAL A 595 5.22 -5.56 -1.25
CA VAL A 595 6.06 -6.70 -0.87
C VAL A 595 7.27 -6.17 -0.09
N THR A 596 7.50 -6.63 1.15
CA THR A 596 8.46 -5.99 2.07
C THR A 596 9.92 -6.37 1.82
N ASP A 597 10.19 -7.53 1.27
CA ASP A 597 11.53 -8.10 1.06
C ASP A 597 11.79 -8.51 -0.41
N ASP A 598 11.02 -7.91 -1.33
CA ASP A 598 11.07 -8.17 -2.77
C ASP A 598 10.87 -9.64 -3.17
N ARG A 599 10.35 -10.47 -2.25
CA ARG A 599 10.05 -11.88 -2.48
C ARG A 599 8.61 -12.06 -2.93
N ILE A 600 8.36 -11.88 -4.22
CA ILE A 600 7.03 -12.11 -4.81
C ILE A 600 6.55 -13.55 -4.70
N ALA A 601 7.41 -14.49 -4.33
CA ALA A 601 7.06 -15.89 -4.03
C ALA A 601 6.03 -16.04 -2.88
N CYS A 602 5.73 -14.99 -2.14
CA CYS A 602 4.64 -14.98 -1.14
C CYS A 602 3.23 -14.99 -1.75
N LEU A 603 3.07 -14.66 -3.04
CA LEU A 603 1.75 -14.48 -3.68
C LEU A 603 0.85 -15.71 -3.66
N PRO A 604 1.30 -16.95 -3.97
CA PRO A 604 0.44 -18.13 -3.89
C PRO A 604 -0.12 -18.34 -2.48
N GLY A 605 0.75 -18.21 -1.46
CA GLY A 605 0.33 -18.28 -0.05
C GLY A 605 -0.66 -17.18 0.35
N ALA A 606 -0.47 -15.96 -0.16
CA ALA A 606 -1.37 -14.83 0.07
C ALA A 606 -2.76 -15.07 -0.55
N ILE A 607 -2.82 -15.62 -1.76
CA ILE A 607 -4.07 -15.98 -2.45
C ILE A 607 -4.82 -17.07 -1.68
N LEU A 608 -4.14 -18.15 -1.27
CA LEU A 608 -4.73 -19.24 -0.49
C LEU A 608 -5.28 -18.74 0.84
N LEU A 609 -4.52 -17.93 1.57
CA LEU A 609 -4.95 -17.31 2.82
C LEU A 609 -6.21 -16.47 2.63
N SER A 610 -6.23 -15.65 1.58
CA SER A 610 -7.35 -14.77 1.26
C SER A 610 -8.60 -15.55 0.87
N ARG A 611 -8.47 -16.61 0.06
CA ARG A 611 -9.56 -17.53 -0.29
C ARG A 611 -10.16 -18.20 0.96
N SER A 612 -9.30 -18.69 1.87
CA SER A 612 -9.77 -19.30 3.12
C SER A 612 -10.45 -18.30 4.06
N THR A 613 -9.94 -17.07 4.13
CA THR A 613 -10.54 -15.99 4.93
C THR A 613 -11.93 -15.63 4.39
N ARG A 614 -12.05 -15.44 3.08
CA ARG A 614 -13.33 -15.13 2.44
C ARG A 614 -14.37 -16.23 2.65
N GLN A 615 -13.96 -17.49 2.58
CA GLN A 615 -14.85 -18.62 2.86
C GLN A 615 -15.37 -18.58 4.31
N ARG A 616 -14.51 -18.29 5.27
CA ARG A 616 -14.89 -18.12 6.68
C ARG A 616 -15.82 -16.92 6.88
N LEU A 617 -15.53 -15.79 6.23
CA LEU A 617 -16.39 -14.60 6.30
C LEU A 617 -17.80 -14.89 5.74
N ARG A 618 -17.90 -15.59 4.61
CA ARG A 618 -19.19 -16.05 4.06
C ARG A 618 -19.92 -16.97 5.03
N GLY A 619 -19.21 -17.91 5.67
CA GLY A 619 -19.77 -18.77 6.71
C GLY A 619 -20.33 -17.94 7.88
N ASN A 620 -19.55 -17.00 8.40
CA ASN A 620 -19.99 -16.14 9.51
C ASN A 620 -21.24 -15.31 9.14
N LEU A 621 -21.28 -14.77 7.90
CA LEU A 621 -22.45 -14.07 7.38
C LEU A 621 -23.70 -14.94 7.26
N TYR A 622 -23.53 -16.22 6.94
CA TYR A 622 -24.64 -17.16 6.82
C TYR A 622 -25.20 -17.59 8.17
N TYR A 623 -24.35 -17.73 9.20
CA TYR A 623 -24.76 -18.14 10.55
C TYR A 623 -25.24 -16.97 11.43
N ALA A 624 -24.87 -15.72 11.12
CA ALA A 624 -25.31 -14.54 11.85
C ALA A 624 -26.68 -14.03 11.40
#